data_aeed376aecce2c95d5b1869fe870795f
#
_entry.id   aeed376aecce2c95d5b1869fe870795f
#
_cell.length_a   1.000
_cell.length_b   1.000
_cell.length_c   1.000
_cell.angle_alpha   90.00
_cell.angle_beta   90.00
_cell.angle_gamma   90.00
#
_symmetry.space_group_name_H-M   'P 1'
#
loop_
_entity.id
_entity.type
_entity.pdbx_description
1 polymer ?
#
loop_
_entity_poly.entity_id
_entity_poly.type
_entity_poly.pdbx_seq_one_letter_code
_entity_poly.pdbx_strand_id
1 'polypeptide(L)'
;MIVPPGLFIIILLLLAAVAWRKPRRKGLAFSLCLFAFILCVMSTSAGALLITGPLETLYKAKLPPQNADAAILVLAGGSSYDDKGSSVQPGVYAMERVYAAVQLAKERPGHSTLILSGGNVFGANDRSEAAALRDAARAMGWEGKTILEEKSRTTSENMSFSAKIIRQQGLNHVIIVTNAFHIPRAMRLAEKQMPYIQRYPCPSGRLTDPVIRGLSSFLPNSGDLNASCLGIREWAGITANKITGLVKR
;
A
#
# COMPACT_ATOMS: atom_id res chain seq x y z
N MET A 1 16.54 -16.61 -19.39
CA MET A 1 15.14 -16.67 -19.85
C MET A 1 14.63 -15.24 -19.94
N ILE A 2 14.20 -14.77 -21.13
CA ILE A 2 13.67 -13.40 -21.29
C ILE A 2 12.19 -13.48 -20.90
N VAL A 3 11.85 -12.86 -19.78
CA VAL A 3 10.47 -12.80 -19.26
C VAL A 3 9.90 -11.40 -19.42
N PRO A 4 8.57 -11.22 -19.46
CA PRO A 4 7.97 -9.89 -19.36
C PRO A 4 8.50 -9.17 -18.08
N PRO A 5 8.79 -7.87 -18.14
CA PRO A 5 8.62 -6.90 -19.23
C PRO A 5 9.76 -6.84 -20.25
N GLY A 6 10.90 -7.53 -20.02
CA GLY A 6 12.07 -7.47 -20.92
C GLY A 6 11.74 -7.85 -22.36
N LEU A 7 10.87 -8.87 -22.57
CA LEU A 7 10.43 -9.26 -23.90
C LEU A 7 9.71 -8.11 -24.64
N PHE A 8 8.83 -7.38 -23.94
CA PHE A 8 8.10 -6.27 -24.54
C PHE A 8 9.01 -5.10 -24.92
N ILE A 9 10.05 -4.83 -24.09
CA ILE A 9 11.05 -3.81 -24.39
C ILE A 9 11.79 -4.17 -25.70
N ILE A 10 12.22 -5.43 -25.85
CA ILE A 10 12.88 -5.89 -27.06
C ILE A 10 11.97 -5.73 -28.29
N ILE A 11 10.71 -6.15 -28.19
CA ILE A 11 9.74 -6.02 -29.30
C ILE A 11 9.56 -4.54 -29.69
N LEU A 12 9.41 -3.63 -28.71
CA LEU A 12 9.28 -2.20 -28.98
C LEU A 12 10.50 -1.64 -29.70
N LEU A 13 11.71 -2.04 -29.30
CA LEU A 13 12.94 -1.60 -29.93
C LEU A 13 13.09 -2.15 -31.35
N LEU A 14 12.71 -3.41 -31.60
CA LEU A 14 12.71 -3.99 -32.95
C LEU A 14 11.72 -3.27 -33.87
N LEU A 15 10.51 -2.97 -33.39
CA LEU A 15 9.51 -2.21 -34.14
C LEU A 15 9.99 -0.77 -34.41
N ALA A 16 10.67 -0.15 -33.43
CA ALA A 16 11.28 1.16 -33.62
C ALA A 16 12.35 1.13 -34.71
N ALA A 17 13.22 0.11 -34.73
CA ALA A 17 14.25 -0.06 -35.75
C ALA A 17 13.66 -0.22 -37.16
N VAL A 18 12.56 -0.98 -37.31
CA VAL A 18 11.84 -1.13 -38.59
C VAL A 18 11.18 0.18 -39.02
N ALA A 19 10.55 0.92 -38.04
CA ALA A 19 9.94 2.21 -38.33
C ALA A 19 10.98 3.28 -38.74
N TRP A 20 12.15 3.25 -38.16
CA TRP A 20 13.23 4.20 -38.43
C TRP A 20 13.68 4.17 -39.91
N ARG A 21 13.62 3.01 -40.55
CA ARG A 21 14.00 2.83 -41.97
C ARG A 21 13.11 3.63 -42.94
N LYS A 22 11.96 4.12 -42.49
CA LYS A 22 11.02 4.89 -43.30
C LYS A 22 10.98 6.36 -42.87
N PRO A 23 11.41 7.34 -43.72
CA PRO A 23 11.49 8.74 -43.33
C PRO A 23 10.20 9.31 -42.74
N ARG A 24 9.04 8.92 -43.25
CA ARG A 24 7.71 9.35 -42.77
C ARG A 24 7.31 8.74 -41.43
N ARG A 25 8.06 7.76 -40.88
CA ARG A 25 7.74 7.05 -39.64
C ARG A 25 8.73 7.33 -38.50
N LYS A 26 9.61 8.32 -38.65
CA LYS A 26 10.60 8.67 -37.60
C LYS A 26 9.94 9.08 -36.28
N GLY A 27 8.79 9.80 -36.34
CA GLY A 27 8.01 10.12 -35.12
C GLY A 27 7.50 8.88 -34.38
N LEU A 28 7.00 7.90 -35.13
CA LEU A 28 6.58 6.59 -34.55
C LEU A 28 7.78 5.86 -33.91
N ALA A 29 8.92 5.82 -34.60
CA ALA A 29 10.12 5.19 -34.05
C ALA A 29 10.58 5.85 -32.74
N PHE A 30 10.56 7.17 -32.69
CA PHE A 30 10.88 7.93 -31.47
C PHE A 30 9.89 7.59 -30.33
N SER A 31 8.59 7.56 -30.60
CA SER A 31 7.58 7.18 -29.61
C SER A 31 7.79 5.77 -29.08
N LEU A 32 8.08 4.79 -29.95
CA LEU A 32 8.37 3.41 -29.55
C LEU A 32 9.62 3.30 -28.66
N CYS A 33 10.70 4.03 -29.00
CA CYS A 33 11.89 4.11 -28.16
C CYS A 33 11.58 4.74 -26.79
N LEU A 34 10.78 5.80 -26.75
CA LEU A 34 10.38 6.45 -25.51
C LEU A 34 9.57 5.51 -24.61
N PHE A 35 8.60 4.79 -25.18
CA PHE A 35 7.83 3.78 -24.42
C PHE A 35 8.72 2.64 -23.92
N ALA A 36 9.63 2.13 -24.75
CA ALA A 36 10.59 1.12 -24.34
C ALA A 36 11.49 1.62 -23.19
N PHE A 37 11.94 2.86 -23.25
CA PHE A 37 12.74 3.49 -22.18
C PHE A 37 11.94 3.64 -20.87
N ILE A 38 10.71 4.16 -20.93
CA ILE A 38 9.84 4.30 -19.75
C ILE A 38 9.58 2.93 -19.13
N LEU A 39 9.21 1.93 -19.94
CA LEU A 39 8.96 0.57 -19.47
C LEU A 39 10.22 -0.05 -18.86
N CYS A 40 11.39 0.19 -19.46
CA CYS A 40 12.67 -0.27 -18.94
C CYS A 40 12.93 0.34 -17.56
N VAL A 41 12.86 1.66 -17.42
CA VAL A 41 13.07 2.35 -16.14
C VAL A 41 12.10 1.83 -15.09
N MET A 42 10.81 1.79 -15.38
CA MET A 42 9.80 1.32 -14.43
C MET A 42 9.97 -0.15 -14.01
N SER A 43 10.63 -0.95 -14.82
CA SER A 43 10.79 -2.39 -14.59
C SER A 43 12.10 -2.75 -13.89
N THR A 44 12.94 -1.78 -13.54
CA THR A 44 14.22 -2.01 -12.87
C THR A 44 14.14 -1.63 -11.40
N SER A 45 14.94 -2.29 -10.55
CA SER A 45 15.00 -1.96 -9.11
C SER A 45 15.45 -0.51 -8.88
N ALA A 46 16.36 0.01 -9.71
CA ALA A 46 16.79 1.40 -9.65
C ALA A 46 15.65 2.37 -9.98
N GLY A 47 14.85 2.08 -11.00
CA GLY A 47 13.69 2.90 -11.38
C GLY A 47 12.55 2.80 -10.37
N ALA A 48 12.25 1.59 -9.88
CA ALA A 48 11.26 1.38 -8.83
C ALA A 48 11.66 2.13 -7.54
N LEU A 49 12.94 2.08 -7.16
CA LEU A 49 13.46 2.84 -6.01
C LEU A 49 13.33 4.35 -6.21
N LEU A 50 13.59 4.87 -7.41
CA LEU A 50 13.41 6.29 -7.73
C LEU A 50 11.95 6.74 -7.57
N ILE A 51 11.00 5.92 -7.98
CA ILE A 51 9.56 6.24 -7.95
C ILE A 51 8.97 6.04 -6.56
N THR A 52 9.27 4.92 -5.91
CA THR A 52 8.61 4.48 -4.68
C THR A 52 9.42 4.78 -3.42
N GLY A 53 10.74 4.82 -3.51
CA GLY A 53 11.65 5.08 -2.40
C GLY A 53 11.32 6.34 -1.60
N PRO A 54 11.03 7.49 -2.24
CA PRO A 54 10.64 8.70 -1.51
C PRO A 54 9.37 8.52 -0.66
N LEU A 55 8.41 7.70 -1.09
CA LEU A 55 7.22 7.37 -0.30
C LEU A 55 7.58 6.50 0.92
N GLU A 56 8.47 5.53 0.72
CA GLU A 56 8.84 4.55 1.74
C GLU A 56 9.79 5.08 2.81
N THR A 57 10.47 6.18 2.54
CA THR A 57 11.43 6.80 3.46
C THR A 57 10.87 8.00 4.22
N LEU A 58 9.71 8.52 3.80
CA LEU A 58 9.13 9.76 4.36
C LEU A 58 8.74 9.61 5.84
N TYR A 59 8.28 8.43 6.25
CA TYR A 59 7.87 8.16 7.60
C TYR A 59 8.67 6.99 8.20
N LYS A 60 9.28 7.25 9.35
CA LYS A 60 9.88 6.20 10.19
C LYS A 60 8.83 5.73 11.21
N ALA A 61 8.95 4.49 11.67
CA ALA A 61 8.11 3.97 12.73
C ALA A 61 8.24 4.85 13.99
N LYS A 62 7.10 5.19 14.56
CA LYS A 62 6.99 5.87 15.86
C LYS A 62 5.96 5.15 16.70
N LEU A 63 6.14 5.14 17.98
CA LEU A 63 5.24 4.49 18.93
C LEU A 63 4.85 5.47 20.06
N PRO A 64 3.65 5.32 20.63
CA PRO A 64 3.27 6.01 21.86
C PRO A 64 4.09 5.50 23.04
N PRO A 65 4.04 6.19 24.21
CA PRO A 65 4.62 5.67 25.44
C PRO A 65 4.21 4.22 25.72
N GLN A 66 5.11 3.41 26.27
CA GLN A 66 4.90 1.97 26.42
C GLN A 66 3.61 1.62 27.21
N ASN A 67 3.31 2.39 28.22
CA ASN A 67 2.15 2.18 29.12
C ASN A 67 0.89 2.94 28.65
N ALA A 68 0.91 3.60 27.49
CA ALA A 68 -0.27 4.29 26.97
C ALA A 68 -1.16 3.32 26.19
N ASP A 69 -2.45 3.32 26.49
CA ASP A 69 -3.43 2.54 25.73
C ASP A 69 -3.55 3.09 24.32
N ALA A 70 -3.38 2.23 23.34
CA ALA A 70 -3.38 2.60 21.92
C ALA A 70 -4.22 1.67 21.05
N ALA A 71 -4.90 2.26 20.09
CA ALA A 71 -5.43 1.52 18.97
C ALA A 71 -4.30 1.16 18.00
N ILE A 72 -4.19 -0.09 17.59
CA ILE A 72 -3.37 -0.51 16.46
C ILE A 72 -4.31 -0.68 15.28
N LEU A 73 -4.33 0.33 14.40
CA LEU A 73 -5.21 0.36 13.23
C LEU A 73 -4.52 -0.28 12.03
N VAL A 74 -5.05 -1.41 11.59
CA VAL A 74 -4.62 -2.12 10.39
C VAL A 74 -5.56 -1.78 9.25
N LEU A 75 -5.02 -1.19 8.20
CA LEU A 75 -5.79 -0.92 6.99
C LEU A 75 -5.80 -2.15 6.10
N ALA A 76 -6.96 -2.56 5.63
CA ALA A 76 -7.06 -3.58 4.60
C ALA A 76 -6.27 -3.18 3.33
N GLY A 77 -5.80 -4.16 2.62
CA GLY A 77 -4.91 -3.98 1.47
C GLY A 77 -5.20 -4.94 0.32
N GLY A 78 -6.44 -5.37 0.22
CA GLY A 78 -6.90 -6.37 -0.72
C GLY A 78 -6.98 -7.76 -0.10
N SER A 79 -7.82 -8.59 -0.69
CA SER A 79 -8.06 -9.98 -0.32
C SER A 79 -8.14 -10.86 -1.55
N SER A 80 -7.99 -12.16 -1.38
CA SER A 80 -8.57 -13.12 -2.30
C SER A 80 -10.05 -13.28 -2.00
N TYR A 81 -10.85 -13.52 -3.03
CA TYR A 81 -12.30 -13.63 -2.93
C TYR A 81 -12.73 -15.01 -3.42
N ASP A 82 -13.80 -15.55 -2.84
CA ASP A 82 -14.47 -16.74 -3.35
C ASP A 82 -15.39 -16.39 -4.53
N ASP A 83 -16.05 -17.41 -5.09
CA ASP A 83 -16.98 -17.25 -6.23
C ASP A 83 -18.20 -16.38 -5.90
N LYS A 84 -18.48 -16.14 -4.62
CA LYS A 84 -19.58 -15.27 -4.15
C LYS A 84 -19.10 -13.85 -3.83
N GLY A 85 -17.81 -13.57 -3.99
CA GLY A 85 -17.19 -12.28 -3.68
C GLY A 85 -16.94 -12.06 -2.21
N SER A 86 -16.95 -13.12 -1.37
CA SER A 86 -16.56 -13.01 0.03
C SER A 86 -15.03 -13.03 0.18
N SER A 87 -14.49 -12.18 1.05
CA SER A 87 -13.08 -12.15 1.35
C SER A 87 -12.66 -13.42 2.12
N VAL A 88 -11.83 -14.25 1.50
CA VAL A 88 -11.38 -15.52 2.07
C VAL A 88 -10.09 -15.36 2.86
N GLN A 89 -9.10 -14.72 2.25
CA GLN A 89 -7.78 -14.52 2.84
C GLN A 89 -7.26 -13.10 2.57
N PRO A 90 -6.50 -12.51 3.50
CA PRO A 90 -5.81 -11.26 3.22
C PRO A 90 -4.84 -11.44 2.05
N GLY A 91 -4.79 -10.46 1.15
CA GLY A 91 -3.75 -10.40 0.13
C GLY A 91 -2.36 -10.18 0.74
N VAL A 92 -1.31 -10.32 -0.08
CA VAL A 92 0.09 -10.26 0.38
C VAL A 92 0.36 -9.02 1.24
N TYR A 93 -0.01 -7.85 0.76
CA TYR A 93 0.21 -6.60 1.50
C TYR A 93 -0.61 -6.51 2.79
N ALA A 94 -1.83 -7.00 2.78
CA ALA A 94 -2.69 -7.05 3.97
C ALA A 94 -2.14 -8.02 5.01
N MET A 95 -1.55 -9.14 4.57
CA MET A 95 -0.89 -10.12 5.44
C MET A 95 0.35 -9.52 6.13
N GLU A 96 1.19 -8.77 5.40
CA GLU A 96 2.33 -8.05 6.00
C GLU A 96 1.89 -7.07 7.09
N ARG A 97 0.76 -6.37 6.87
CA ARG A 97 0.21 -5.41 7.83
C ARG A 97 -0.29 -6.09 9.09
N VAL A 98 -1.09 -7.15 8.94
CA VAL A 98 -1.62 -7.87 10.12
C VAL A 98 -0.51 -8.55 10.89
N TYR A 99 0.51 -9.10 10.22
CA TYR A 99 1.67 -9.66 10.88
C TYR A 99 2.39 -8.61 11.72
N ALA A 100 2.74 -7.46 11.14
CA ALA A 100 3.40 -6.37 11.86
C ALA A 100 2.57 -5.87 13.04
N ALA A 101 1.26 -5.74 12.88
CA ALA A 101 0.35 -5.31 13.93
C ALA A 101 0.25 -6.30 15.08
N VAL A 102 0.21 -7.60 14.79
CA VAL A 102 0.18 -8.67 15.81
C VAL A 102 1.48 -8.70 16.60
N GLN A 103 2.64 -8.60 15.93
CA GLN A 103 3.93 -8.53 16.63
C GLN A 103 3.98 -7.31 17.57
N LEU A 104 3.61 -6.14 17.05
CA LEU A 104 3.57 -4.91 17.86
C LEU A 104 2.59 -5.02 19.05
N ALA A 105 1.43 -5.65 18.84
CA ALA A 105 0.45 -5.83 19.91
C ALA A 105 0.95 -6.76 21.01
N LYS A 106 1.71 -7.80 20.66
CA LYS A 106 2.36 -8.71 21.61
C LYS A 106 3.45 -8.03 22.42
N GLU A 107 4.14 -7.04 21.85
CA GLU A 107 5.16 -6.23 22.58
C GLU A 107 4.53 -5.23 23.55
N ARG A 108 3.21 -5.02 23.53
CA ARG A 108 2.45 -4.08 24.33
C ARG A 108 1.28 -4.76 25.05
N PRO A 109 1.52 -5.77 25.90
CA PRO A 109 0.47 -6.57 26.52
C PRO A 109 -0.42 -5.69 27.40
N GLY A 110 -1.74 -5.85 27.27
CA GLY A 110 -2.74 -5.07 28.04
C GLY A 110 -3.00 -3.65 27.53
N HIS A 111 -2.10 -3.07 26.71
CA HIS A 111 -2.19 -1.68 26.23
C HIS A 111 -2.51 -1.57 24.72
N SER A 112 -2.98 -2.65 24.09
CA SER A 112 -3.25 -2.67 22.68
C SER A 112 -4.66 -3.13 22.36
N THR A 113 -5.39 -2.33 21.58
CA THR A 113 -6.64 -2.74 20.95
C THR A 113 -6.41 -2.81 19.45
N LEU A 114 -6.55 -3.99 18.86
CA LEU A 114 -6.40 -4.18 17.42
C LEU A 114 -7.70 -3.73 16.73
N ILE A 115 -7.60 -2.79 15.80
CA ILE A 115 -8.71 -2.35 14.95
C ILE A 115 -8.37 -2.74 13.52
N LEU A 116 -9.17 -3.64 12.96
CA LEU A 116 -9.01 -4.14 11.60
C LEU A 116 -10.06 -3.48 10.72
N SER A 117 -9.62 -2.69 9.73
CA SER A 117 -10.52 -1.86 8.95
C SER A 117 -10.48 -2.23 7.47
N GLY A 118 -11.62 -2.60 6.93
CA GLY A 118 -11.84 -2.91 5.53
C GLY A 118 -13.14 -3.68 5.31
N GLY A 119 -14.06 -3.09 4.54
CA GLY A 119 -15.32 -3.69 4.17
C GLY A 119 -15.18 -4.69 3.03
N ASN A 120 -16.32 -5.15 2.51
CA ASN A 120 -16.37 -5.92 1.28
C ASN A 120 -16.50 -4.95 0.09
N VAL A 121 -15.48 -4.92 -0.77
CA VAL A 121 -15.42 -3.98 -1.92
C VAL A 121 -16.17 -4.51 -3.13
N PHE A 122 -16.22 -5.84 -3.32
CA PHE A 122 -16.72 -6.49 -4.54
C PHE A 122 -18.01 -7.28 -4.35
N GLY A 123 -18.26 -7.76 -3.16
CA GLY A 123 -19.41 -8.61 -2.86
C GLY A 123 -20.53 -7.89 -2.14
N ALA A 124 -21.72 -8.38 -2.33
CA ALA A 124 -22.88 -7.76 -1.71
C ALA A 124 -23.01 -8.13 -0.24
N ASN A 125 -22.39 -9.20 0.30
CA ASN A 125 -22.94 -9.65 1.56
C ASN A 125 -22.04 -10.21 2.64
N ASP A 126 -21.03 -11.06 2.42
CA ASP A 126 -20.91 -11.98 3.53
C ASP A 126 -19.64 -11.85 4.37
N ARG A 127 -18.51 -11.50 3.78
CA ARG A 127 -17.28 -11.46 4.56
C ARG A 127 -16.40 -10.29 4.14
N SER A 128 -16.12 -9.43 5.11
CA SER A 128 -15.29 -8.26 4.95
C SER A 128 -13.80 -8.59 4.89
N GLU A 129 -13.00 -7.69 4.35
CA GLU A 129 -11.54 -7.78 4.48
C GLU A 129 -11.10 -7.75 5.95
N ALA A 130 -11.78 -6.98 6.80
CA ALA A 130 -11.51 -6.94 8.24
C ALA A 130 -11.71 -8.30 8.92
N ALA A 131 -12.73 -9.07 8.51
CA ALA A 131 -12.95 -10.42 9.02
C ALA A 131 -11.83 -11.38 8.61
N ALA A 132 -11.32 -11.28 7.37
CA ALA A 132 -10.19 -12.07 6.93
C ALA A 132 -8.90 -11.70 7.69
N LEU A 133 -8.67 -10.41 7.95
CA LEU A 133 -7.55 -9.94 8.79
C LEU A 133 -7.64 -10.48 10.22
N ARG A 134 -8.85 -10.51 10.82
CA ARG A 134 -9.06 -11.09 12.16
C ARG A 134 -8.65 -12.54 12.21
N ASP A 135 -9.08 -13.33 11.23
CA ASP A 135 -8.77 -14.74 11.22
C ASP A 135 -7.27 -15.01 11.03
N ALA A 136 -6.61 -14.20 10.20
CA ALA A 136 -5.15 -14.21 10.08
C ALA A 136 -4.47 -13.83 11.41
N ALA A 137 -4.94 -12.79 12.10
CA ALA A 137 -4.39 -12.40 13.40
C ALA A 137 -4.54 -13.50 14.45
N ARG A 138 -5.70 -14.18 14.48
CA ARG A 138 -5.95 -15.34 15.36
C ARG A 138 -5.03 -16.50 15.03
N ALA A 139 -4.84 -16.82 13.74
CA ALA A 139 -3.91 -17.86 13.30
C ALA A 139 -2.46 -17.57 13.70
N MET A 140 -2.10 -16.28 13.86
CA MET A 140 -0.81 -15.84 14.40
C MET A 140 -0.76 -15.85 15.95
N GLY A 141 -1.80 -16.34 16.63
CA GLY A 141 -1.87 -16.44 18.10
C GLY A 141 -2.23 -15.12 18.79
N TRP A 142 -2.96 -14.22 18.12
CA TRP A 142 -3.50 -13.03 18.77
C TRP A 142 -4.87 -13.33 19.42
N GLU A 143 -4.93 -13.22 20.74
CA GLU A 143 -6.14 -13.44 21.55
C GLU A 143 -6.65 -12.16 22.23
N GLY A 144 -5.93 -11.03 22.03
CA GLY A 144 -6.27 -9.76 22.65
C GLY A 144 -7.48 -9.08 22.03
N LYS A 145 -7.85 -7.93 22.57
CA LYS A 145 -9.00 -7.14 22.14
C LYS A 145 -8.90 -6.79 20.65
N THR A 146 -9.93 -7.17 19.89
CA THR A 146 -10.01 -6.90 18.45
C THR A 146 -11.37 -6.32 18.10
N ILE A 147 -11.39 -5.24 17.33
CA ILE A 147 -12.59 -4.59 16.82
C ILE A 147 -12.51 -4.56 15.30
N LEU A 148 -13.60 -4.92 14.63
CA LEU A 148 -13.71 -4.89 13.19
C LEU A 148 -14.44 -3.63 12.73
N GLU A 149 -13.89 -2.99 11.71
CA GLU A 149 -14.56 -1.97 10.92
C GLU A 149 -14.80 -2.56 9.53
N GLU A 150 -16.03 -2.87 9.20
CA GLU A 150 -16.41 -3.72 8.06
C GLU A 150 -17.17 -2.97 6.96
N LYS A 151 -17.31 -1.63 7.09
CA LYS A 151 -18.15 -0.83 6.19
C LYS A 151 -17.37 -0.03 5.16
N SER A 152 -16.10 0.22 5.40
CA SER A 152 -15.27 1.06 4.55
C SER A 152 -14.95 0.40 3.21
N ARG A 153 -14.99 1.20 2.15
CA ARG A 153 -14.65 0.82 0.77
C ARG A 153 -13.45 1.60 0.22
N THR A 154 -13.02 2.62 0.94
CA THR A 154 -11.92 3.50 0.56
C THR A 154 -11.02 3.78 1.76
N THR A 155 -9.76 4.16 1.51
CA THR A 155 -8.84 4.54 2.60
C THR A 155 -9.37 5.71 3.43
N SER A 156 -10.10 6.63 2.81
CA SER A 156 -10.71 7.76 3.53
C SER A 156 -11.81 7.28 4.49
N GLU A 157 -12.62 6.33 4.07
CA GLU A 157 -13.65 5.71 4.91
C GLU A 157 -13.04 4.87 6.02
N ASN A 158 -11.98 4.09 5.73
CA ASN A 158 -11.22 3.37 6.75
C ASN A 158 -10.83 4.31 7.89
N MET A 159 -10.24 5.46 7.57
CA MET A 159 -9.84 6.44 8.57
C MET A 159 -11.03 7.05 9.31
N SER A 160 -12.08 7.45 8.59
CA SER A 160 -13.25 8.11 9.16
C SER A 160 -14.04 7.17 10.10
N PHE A 161 -14.25 5.92 9.69
CA PHE A 161 -15.00 4.95 10.50
C PHE A 161 -14.17 4.46 11.68
N SER A 162 -12.88 4.19 11.48
CA SER A 162 -11.98 3.85 12.58
C SER A 162 -11.84 4.98 13.59
N ALA A 163 -11.86 6.26 13.17
CA ALA A 163 -11.83 7.39 14.08
C ALA A 163 -13.00 7.39 15.06
N LYS A 164 -14.20 7.02 14.59
CA LYS A 164 -15.39 6.89 15.43
C LYS A 164 -15.22 5.78 16.46
N ILE A 165 -14.71 4.62 16.02
CA ILE A 165 -14.45 3.47 16.89
C ILE A 165 -13.41 3.83 17.97
N ILE A 166 -12.28 4.43 17.58
CA ILE A 166 -11.21 4.83 18.50
C ILE A 166 -11.75 5.78 19.58
N ARG A 167 -12.58 6.76 19.16
CA ARG A 167 -13.22 7.72 20.09
C ARG A 167 -14.20 7.02 21.03
N GLN A 168 -15.02 6.10 20.53
CA GLN A 168 -15.96 5.31 21.36
C GLN A 168 -15.26 4.43 22.38
N GLN A 169 -14.02 3.99 22.08
CA GLN A 169 -13.19 3.24 23.00
C GLN A 169 -12.42 4.12 23.99
N GLY A 170 -12.54 5.44 23.92
CA GLY A 170 -11.81 6.38 24.79
C GLY A 170 -10.31 6.42 24.54
N LEU A 171 -9.82 5.95 23.38
CA LEU A 171 -8.42 5.89 23.05
C LEU A 171 -7.92 7.21 22.44
N ASN A 172 -6.78 7.71 22.92
CA ASN A 172 -6.16 8.95 22.46
C ASN A 172 -4.93 8.72 21.57
N HIS A 173 -4.47 7.48 21.44
CA HIS A 173 -3.32 7.09 20.63
C HIS A 173 -3.74 6.09 19.58
N VAL A 174 -3.30 6.30 18.33
CA VAL A 174 -3.49 5.35 17.22
C VAL A 174 -2.18 5.09 16.52
N ILE A 175 -1.79 3.83 16.41
CA ILE A 175 -0.68 3.36 15.61
C ILE A 175 -1.25 2.88 14.29
N ILE A 176 -0.90 3.55 13.19
CA ILE A 176 -1.41 3.24 11.85
C ILE A 176 -0.44 2.29 11.18
N VAL A 177 -0.87 1.04 11.00
CA VAL A 177 -0.09 -0.01 10.38
C VAL A 177 -0.54 -0.20 8.93
N THR A 178 0.34 0.11 8.00
CA THR A 178 0.16 -0.15 6.56
C THR A 178 1.54 -0.21 5.88
N ASN A 179 1.60 -0.66 4.62
CA ASN A 179 2.87 -0.75 3.90
C ASN A 179 3.57 0.62 3.76
N ALA A 180 4.88 0.61 3.77
CA ALA A 180 5.71 1.81 3.78
C ALA A 180 5.34 2.82 2.67
N PHE A 181 5.11 2.34 1.44
CA PHE A 181 4.72 3.19 0.31
C PHE A 181 3.34 3.86 0.50
N HIS A 182 2.46 3.27 1.30
CA HIS A 182 1.10 3.76 1.55
C HIS A 182 1.00 4.69 2.77
N ILE A 183 1.94 4.63 3.71
CA ILE A 183 1.94 5.45 4.95
C ILE A 183 1.75 6.94 4.67
N PRO A 184 2.40 7.57 3.66
CA PRO A 184 2.24 9.01 3.44
C PRO A 184 0.79 9.43 3.17
N ARG A 185 0.05 8.63 2.39
CA ARG A 185 -1.37 8.88 2.12
C ARG A 185 -2.24 8.59 3.33
N ALA A 186 -1.97 7.50 4.04
CA ALA A 186 -2.69 7.12 5.25
C ALA A 186 -2.56 8.18 6.35
N MET A 187 -1.35 8.67 6.62
CA MET A 187 -1.10 9.70 7.63
C MET A 187 -1.80 11.03 7.31
N ARG A 188 -1.78 11.48 6.04
CA ARG A 188 -2.49 12.70 5.63
C ARG A 188 -4.00 12.58 5.82
N LEU A 189 -4.58 11.41 5.52
CA LEU A 189 -6.00 11.16 5.76
C LEU A 189 -6.31 11.10 7.26
N ALA A 190 -5.44 10.48 8.04
CA ALA A 190 -5.58 10.44 9.49
C ALA A 190 -5.49 11.83 10.13
N GLU A 191 -4.59 12.70 9.67
CA GLU A 191 -4.52 14.09 10.11
C GLU A 191 -5.84 14.83 9.94
N LYS A 192 -6.54 14.58 8.84
CA LYS A 192 -7.83 15.18 8.53
C LYS A 192 -8.99 14.56 9.30
N GLN A 193 -8.99 13.24 9.48
CA GLN A 193 -10.13 12.49 10.02
C GLN A 193 -10.04 12.27 11.53
N MET A 194 -8.83 12.36 12.09
CA MET A 194 -8.53 12.10 13.51
C MET A 194 -7.76 13.27 14.15
N PRO A 195 -8.24 14.53 14.05
CA PRO A 195 -7.45 15.70 14.49
C PRO A 195 -7.10 15.69 15.98
N TYR A 196 -7.93 15.05 16.82
CA TYR A 196 -7.77 15.03 18.29
C TYR A 196 -7.10 13.74 18.80
N ILE A 197 -6.69 12.83 17.93
CA ILE A 197 -6.03 11.58 18.27
C ILE A 197 -4.55 11.69 17.90
N GLN A 198 -3.66 11.30 18.80
CA GLN A 198 -2.23 11.24 18.51
C GLN A 198 -1.94 10.05 17.58
N ARG A 199 -1.34 10.30 16.46
CA ARG A 199 -1.14 9.37 15.34
C ARG A 199 0.32 9.00 15.22
N TYR A 200 0.57 7.70 15.14
CA TYR A 200 1.91 7.12 15.07
C TYR A 200 2.01 6.25 13.81
N PRO A 201 2.89 6.58 12.86
CA PRO A 201 3.10 5.74 11.69
C PRO A 201 3.87 4.48 12.07
N CYS A 202 3.41 3.35 11.60
CA CYS A 202 4.10 2.06 11.68
C CYS A 202 4.12 1.41 10.30
N PRO A 203 5.12 1.75 9.44
CA PRO A 203 5.26 1.14 8.14
C PRO A 203 5.59 -0.35 8.27
N SER A 204 4.76 -1.20 7.65
CA SER A 204 5.05 -2.62 7.42
C SER A 204 5.57 -2.79 5.99
N GLY A 205 6.35 -3.78 5.72
CA GLY A 205 6.80 -4.18 4.38
C GLY A 205 7.19 -3.03 3.42
N ARG A 206 8.23 -3.23 2.66
CA ARG A 206 8.68 -2.32 1.59
C ARG A 206 8.52 -3.00 0.24
N LEU A 207 8.28 -2.21 -0.80
CA LEU A 207 8.26 -2.68 -2.19
C LEU A 207 9.66 -2.70 -2.79
N THR A 208 10.53 -1.78 -2.33
CA THR A 208 11.86 -1.57 -2.92
C THR A 208 12.96 -1.85 -1.91
N ASP A 209 14.05 -2.47 -2.38
CA ASP A 209 15.29 -2.52 -1.63
C ASP A 209 15.91 -1.09 -1.62
N PRO A 210 16.28 -0.55 -0.46
CA PRO A 210 16.86 0.79 -0.38
C PRO A 210 18.28 0.87 -0.97
N VAL A 211 18.86 -0.27 -1.34
CA VAL A 211 20.24 -0.37 -1.83
C VAL A 211 20.29 -0.90 -3.26
N ILE A 212 20.99 -0.18 -4.13
CA ILE A 212 21.30 -0.66 -5.49
C ILE A 212 22.45 -1.68 -5.39
N ARG A 213 22.18 -2.93 -5.77
CA ARG A 213 23.11 -4.05 -5.66
C ARG A 213 23.78 -4.40 -7.00
N GLY A 214 24.48 -3.45 -7.59
CA GLY A 214 25.24 -3.67 -8.83
C GLY A 214 24.35 -3.72 -10.08
N LEU A 215 24.87 -4.35 -11.15
CA LEU A 215 24.23 -4.34 -12.48
C LEU A 215 22.86 -5.03 -12.53
N SER A 216 22.61 -6.02 -11.66
CA SER A 216 21.33 -6.70 -11.58
C SER A 216 20.17 -5.77 -11.27
N SER A 217 20.41 -4.67 -10.54
CA SER A 217 19.40 -3.66 -10.22
C SER A 217 18.89 -2.87 -11.44
N PHE A 218 19.53 -3.01 -12.59
CA PHE A 218 19.15 -2.40 -13.87
C PHE A 218 18.53 -3.41 -14.85
N LEU A 219 18.33 -4.66 -14.43
CA LEU A 219 17.66 -5.66 -15.25
C LEU A 219 16.15 -5.59 -15.06
N PRO A 220 15.36 -5.48 -16.15
CA PRO A 220 13.91 -5.44 -16.07
C PRO A 220 13.31 -6.72 -15.50
N ASN A 221 12.38 -6.55 -14.54
CA ASN A 221 11.59 -7.62 -13.95
C ASN A 221 10.17 -7.16 -13.60
N SER A 222 9.24 -8.10 -13.45
CA SER A 222 7.83 -7.82 -13.18
C SER A 222 7.56 -7.29 -11.77
N GLY A 223 8.37 -7.68 -10.80
CA GLY A 223 8.25 -7.21 -9.41
C GLY A 223 8.48 -5.71 -9.29
N ASP A 224 9.57 -5.23 -9.89
CA ASP A 224 9.91 -3.79 -9.90
C ASP A 224 8.90 -2.98 -10.73
N LEU A 225 8.38 -3.54 -11.84
CA LEU A 225 7.29 -2.90 -12.58
C LEU A 225 6.05 -2.73 -11.70
N ASN A 226 5.66 -3.77 -10.97
CA ASN A 226 4.54 -3.69 -10.04
C ASN A 226 4.80 -2.65 -8.93
N ALA A 227 5.99 -2.62 -8.35
CA ALA A 227 6.38 -1.63 -7.34
C ALA A 227 6.27 -0.20 -7.88
N SER A 228 6.75 0.05 -9.10
CA SER A 228 6.62 1.34 -9.79
C SER A 228 5.16 1.74 -10.01
N CYS A 229 4.32 0.83 -10.48
CA CYS A 229 2.89 1.07 -10.67
C CYS A 229 2.18 1.43 -9.37
N LEU A 230 2.49 0.72 -8.28
CA LEU A 230 1.95 1.02 -6.95
C LEU A 230 2.42 2.38 -6.45
N GLY A 231 3.70 2.72 -6.62
CA GLY A 231 4.25 4.03 -6.28
C GLY A 231 3.55 5.17 -7.02
N ILE A 232 3.38 5.05 -8.35
CA ILE A 232 2.66 6.04 -9.17
C ILE A 232 1.21 6.19 -8.70
N ARG A 233 0.53 5.09 -8.40
CA ARG A 233 -0.84 5.13 -7.86
C ARG A 233 -0.92 5.91 -6.53
N GLU A 234 0.04 5.74 -5.65
CA GLU A 234 0.07 6.50 -4.39
C GLU A 234 0.36 7.99 -4.62
N TRP A 235 1.28 8.34 -5.52
CA TRP A 235 1.51 9.74 -5.91
C TRP A 235 0.26 10.40 -6.48
N ALA A 236 -0.46 9.70 -7.37
CA ALA A 236 -1.73 10.16 -7.92
C ALA A 236 -2.78 10.34 -6.81
N GLY A 237 -2.91 9.39 -5.88
CA GLY A 237 -3.82 9.49 -4.74
C GLY A 237 -3.49 10.65 -3.80
N ILE A 238 -2.22 10.90 -3.52
CA ILE A 238 -1.76 12.05 -2.72
C ILE A 238 -2.12 13.36 -3.41
N THR A 239 -1.91 13.44 -4.72
CA THR A 239 -2.19 14.65 -5.53
C THR A 239 -3.70 14.92 -5.61
N ALA A 240 -4.50 13.89 -5.89
CA ALA A 240 -5.96 13.99 -5.91
C ALA A 240 -6.52 14.49 -4.57
N ASN A 241 -6.01 13.98 -3.45
CA ASN A 241 -6.43 14.42 -2.12
C ASN A 241 -6.06 15.89 -1.82
N LYS A 242 -4.96 16.41 -2.39
CA LYS A 242 -4.61 17.84 -2.30
C LYS A 242 -5.60 18.69 -3.08
N ILE A 243 -5.91 18.31 -4.32
CA ILE A 243 -6.82 19.05 -5.21
C ILE A 243 -8.22 19.09 -4.60
N THR A 244 -8.77 17.96 -4.17
CA THR A 244 -10.09 17.91 -3.54
C THR A 244 -10.15 18.63 -2.19
N GLY A 245 -9.04 18.74 -1.47
CA GLY A 245 -8.93 19.54 -0.25
C GLY A 245 -8.87 21.05 -0.51
N LEU A 246 -8.40 21.48 -1.68
CA LEU A 246 -8.37 22.89 -2.11
C LEU A 246 -9.74 23.35 -2.63
N VAL A 247 -10.50 22.48 -3.27
CA VAL A 247 -11.85 22.80 -3.81
C VAL A 247 -12.91 22.88 -2.72
N LYS A 248 -12.67 22.32 -1.53
CA LYS A 248 -13.59 22.32 -0.38
C LYS A 248 -13.31 23.43 0.66
N ARG A 249 -12.38 24.32 0.36
CA ARG A 249 -12.11 25.56 1.14
C ARG A 249 -12.70 26.75 0.40
#